data_7e861139801910f07bc51e4b76e22f6a
#
_entry.id   7e861139801910f07bc51e4b76e22f6a
#
_cell.length_a   1.000
_cell.length_b   1.000
_cell.length_c   1.000
_cell.angle_alpha   90.00
_cell.angle_beta   90.00
_cell.angle_gamma   90.00
#
_symmetry.space_group_name_H-M   'P 1'
#
loop_
_entity.id
_entity.type
_entity.pdbx_description
1 polymer ?
#
loop_
_entity_poly.entity_id
_entity_poly.type
_entity_poly.pdbx_seq_one_letter_code
_entity_poly.pdbx_strand_id
1 'polypeptide(L)'
;KTGYLVNPAGPDGTRYAQLGGQGISVVSYSEKQDAALEYIKWFAQPEVQKKWWAAGGFSCLRAVVEDPSFATSQPYAQTFLDSMAIVRDFWAEPSYATLLQASQKRFHDYVVAGNGTAKEALDGLIADWTETFEDDGKL
;
A
#
# COMPACT_ATOMS: atom_id res chain seq x y z
N LYS A 1 -18.78 3.51 16.69
CA LYS A 1 -17.45 3.72 17.27
C LYS A 1 -16.47 2.83 16.53
N THR A 2 -15.32 3.37 16.09
CA THR A 2 -14.26 2.63 15.40
C THR A 2 -13.07 2.49 16.34
N GLY A 3 -12.51 1.28 16.47
CA GLY A 3 -11.25 1.02 17.16
C GLY A 3 -10.13 0.84 16.14
N TYR A 4 -8.90 1.16 16.52
CA TYR A 4 -7.72 1.03 15.69
C TYR A 4 -6.71 0.14 16.41
N LEU A 5 -6.18 -0.86 15.71
CA LEU A 5 -5.20 -1.78 16.25
C LEU A 5 -4.09 -2.01 15.20
N VAL A 6 -2.91 -2.36 15.72
CA VAL A 6 -1.84 -2.92 14.89
C VAL A 6 -2.27 -4.28 14.37
N ASN A 7 -1.87 -4.65 13.15
CA ASN A 7 -2.22 -5.94 12.56
C ASN A 7 -1.94 -7.10 13.52
N PRO A 8 -2.83 -8.10 13.60
CA PRO A 8 -2.60 -9.28 14.44
C PRO A 8 -1.38 -10.06 13.98
N ALA A 9 -0.81 -10.82 14.88
CA ALA A 9 0.28 -11.74 14.53
C ALA A 9 -0.24 -12.96 13.78
N GLY A 10 0.57 -13.44 12.84
CA GLY A 10 0.38 -14.75 12.24
C GLY A 10 0.64 -15.90 13.24
N PRO A 11 0.43 -17.16 12.81
CA PRO A 11 0.66 -18.33 13.67
C PRO A 11 2.09 -18.46 14.17
N ASP A 12 3.06 -17.91 13.46
CA ASP A 12 4.49 -17.85 13.79
C ASP A 12 4.86 -16.69 14.74
N GLY A 13 3.89 -15.88 15.17
CA GLY A 13 4.09 -14.70 15.99
C GLY A 13 4.53 -13.47 15.19
N THR A 14 4.77 -13.57 13.89
CA THR A 14 5.24 -12.47 13.05
C THR A 14 4.08 -11.52 12.71
N ARG A 15 4.37 -10.22 12.71
CA ARG A 15 3.44 -9.17 12.31
C ARG A 15 3.97 -8.42 11.12
N TYR A 16 3.10 -8.16 10.17
CA TYR A 16 3.38 -7.33 9.01
C TYR A 16 2.24 -6.35 8.76
N ALA A 17 2.59 -5.17 8.27
CA ALA A 17 1.66 -4.23 7.68
C ALA A 17 2.21 -3.80 6.33
N GLN A 18 1.34 -3.58 5.37
CA GLN A 18 1.74 -3.13 4.05
C GLN A 18 2.06 -1.64 4.10
N LEU A 19 3.20 -1.25 3.51
CA LEU A 19 3.48 0.15 3.20
C LEU A 19 2.55 0.56 2.05
N GLY A 20 1.56 1.38 2.37
CA GLY A 20 0.75 2.05 1.36
C GLY A 20 1.30 3.45 1.09
N GLY A 21 0.82 4.06 0.03
CA GLY A 21 1.17 5.44 -0.28
C GLY A 21 1.00 5.73 -1.76
N GLN A 22 1.16 7.01 -2.09
CA GLN A 22 1.08 7.49 -3.46
C GLN A 22 2.31 8.34 -3.75
N GLY A 23 3.06 7.97 -4.79
CA GLY A 23 4.12 8.82 -5.31
C GLY A 23 3.53 9.97 -6.12
N ILE A 24 4.12 11.17 -5.98
CA ILE A 24 3.83 12.30 -6.86
C ILE A 24 5.03 12.52 -7.78
N SER A 25 4.78 12.65 -9.08
CA SER A 25 5.82 12.83 -10.08
C SER A 25 5.43 13.86 -11.12
N VAL A 26 6.44 14.44 -11.76
CA VAL A 26 6.25 15.34 -12.89
C VAL A 26 6.35 14.53 -14.18
N VAL A 27 5.35 14.69 -15.05
CA VAL A 27 5.35 14.03 -16.34
C VAL A 27 6.43 14.67 -17.23
N SER A 28 7.34 13.86 -17.78
CA SER A 28 8.53 14.34 -18.51
C SER A 28 8.22 15.13 -19.77
N TYR A 29 7.09 14.89 -20.39
CA TYR A 29 6.63 15.59 -21.60
C TYR A 29 5.62 16.73 -21.31
N SER A 30 5.46 17.12 -20.04
CA SER A 30 4.60 18.24 -19.66
C SER A 30 5.26 19.57 -20.02
N GLU A 31 4.51 20.47 -20.62
CA GLU A 31 4.93 21.86 -20.83
C GLU A 31 4.86 22.73 -19.58
N LYS A 32 4.40 22.17 -18.45
CA LYS A 32 4.21 22.85 -17.17
C LYS A 32 5.07 22.27 -16.05
N GLN A 33 6.26 21.75 -16.40
CA GLN A 33 7.12 21.06 -15.42
C GLN A 33 7.52 21.97 -14.25
N ASP A 34 7.87 23.24 -14.53
CA ASP A 34 8.27 24.19 -13.47
C ASP A 34 7.14 24.43 -12.47
N ALA A 35 5.91 24.63 -12.96
CA ALA A 35 4.75 24.82 -12.09
C ALA A 35 4.43 23.54 -11.29
N ALA A 36 4.60 22.37 -11.88
CA ALA A 36 4.44 21.10 -11.19
C ALA A 36 5.49 20.89 -10.09
N LEU A 37 6.74 21.25 -10.37
CA LEU A 37 7.83 21.21 -9.38
C LEU A 37 7.59 22.18 -8.23
N GLU A 38 7.11 23.40 -8.51
CA GLU A 38 6.76 24.36 -7.47
C GLU A 38 5.61 23.84 -6.58
N TYR A 39 4.61 23.17 -7.17
CA TYR A 39 3.55 22.53 -6.40
C TYR A 39 4.09 21.42 -5.49
N ILE A 40 4.98 20.55 -5.99
CA ILE A 40 5.59 19.47 -5.20
C ILE A 40 6.40 20.05 -4.05
N LYS A 41 7.23 21.07 -4.31
CA LYS A 41 8.01 21.76 -3.28
C LYS A 41 7.13 22.40 -2.21
N TRP A 42 6.04 23.05 -2.64
CA TRP A 42 5.07 23.62 -1.72
C TRP A 42 4.40 22.52 -0.87
N PHE A 43 3.93 21.44 -1.50
CA PHE A 43 3.25 20.35 -0.80
C PHE A 43 4.18 19.65 0.21
N ALA A 44 5.47 19.55 -0.10
CA ALA A 44 6.47 18.93 0.77
C ALA A 44 6.87 19.82 2.00
N GLN A 45 6.38 21.04 2.10
CA GLN A 45 6.70 21.90 3.25
C GLN A 45 6.08 21.35 4.54
N PRO A 46 6.80 21.38 5.68
CA PRO A 46 6.30 20.83 6.95
C PRO A 46 4.95 21.42 7.38
N GLU A 47 4.74 22.72 7.20
CA GLU A 47 3.49 23.39 7.56
C GLU A 47 2.31 22.94 6.69
N VAL A 48 2.56 22.65 5.43
CA VAL A 48 1.54 22.11 4.51
C VAL A 48 1.23 20.65 4.88
N GLN A 49 2.24 19.86 5.16
CA GLN A 49 2.10 18.47 5.57
C GLN A 49 1.40 18.31 6.93
N LYS A 50 1.63 19.22 7.88
CA LYS A 50 0.86 19.29 9.14
C LYS A 50 -0.63 19.53 8.87
N LYS A 51 -0.94 20.47 7.98
CA LYS A 51 -2.34 20.74 7.58
C LYS A 51 -2.96 19.56 6.85
N TRP A 52 -2.19 18.88 5.98
CA TRP A 52 -2.60 17.69 5.28
C TRP A 52 -2.96 16.56 6.25
N TRP A 53 -2.11 16.30 7.24
CA TRP A 53 -2.39 15.35 8.31
C TRP A 53 -3.63 15.72 9.12
N ALA A 54 -3.78 16.97 9.52
CA ALA A 54 -4.95 17.45 10.26
C ALA A 54 -6.27 17.30 9.46
N ALA A 55 -6.18 17.34 8.12
CA ALA A 55 -7.31 17.08 7.22
C ALA A 55 -7.58 15.60 6.95
N GLY A 56 -6.84 14.68 7.58
CA GLY A 56 -7.00 13.23 7.43
C GLY A 56 -6.10 12.58 6.37
N GLY A 57 -5.17 13.32 5.76
CA GLY A 57 -4.16 12.76 4.87
C GLY A 57 -3.01 12.13 5.65
N PHE A 58 -2.23 11.26 5.02
CA PHE A 58 -1.05 10.65 5.64
C PHE A 58 0.22 11.37 5.19
N SER A 59 1.04 11.81 6.15
CA SER A 59 2.30 12.48 5.88
C SER A 59 3.46 11.49 5.96
N CYS A 60 4.38 11.57 4.99
CA CYS A 60 5.65 10.84 4.99
C CYS A 60 6.80 11.67 5.60
N LEU A 61 6.56 12.90 6.03
CA LEU A 61 7.59 13.75 6.62
C LEU A 61 7.88 13.39 8.06
N ARG A 62 9.15 13.05 8.37
CA ARG A 62 9.63 12.80 9.73
C ARG A 62 9.31 13.94 10.69
N ALA A 63 9.51 15.18 10.25
CA ALA A 63 9.18 16.37 11.04
C ALA A 63 7.70 16.48 11.47
N VAL A 64 6.81 15.76 10.81
CA VAL A 64 5.38 15.67 11.17
C VAL A 64 5.14 14.48 12.10
N VAL A 65 5.63 13.30 11.72
CA VAL A 65 5.35 12.05 12.46
C VAL A 65 6.15 11.92 13.77
N GLU A 66 7.29 12.60 13.86
CA GLU A 66 8.13 12.65 15.07
C GLU A 66 7.76 13.82 16.02
N ASP A 67 6.79 14.66 15.64
CA ASP A 67 6.27 15.70 16.54
C ASP A 67 5.61 15.04 17.77
N PRO A 68 5.97 15.46 19.00
CA PRO A 68 5.42 14.85 20.22
C PRO A 68 3.88 14.86 20.30
N SER A 69 3.22 15.82 19.65
CA SER A 69 1.77 15.92 19.62
C SER A 69 1.13 14.96 18.61
N PHE A 70 1.91 14.32 17.72
CA PHE A 70 1.40 13.48 16.63
C PHE A 70 0.57 12.30 17.17
N ALA A 71 1.07 11.58 18.14
CA ALA A 71 0.44 10.37 18.67
C ALA A 71 -1.00 10.57 19.21
N THR A 72 -1.32 11.80 19.61
CA THR A 72 -2.65 12.16 20.16
C THR A 72 -3.48 13.01 19.19
N SER A 73 -2.94 13.36 18.04
CA SER A 73 -3.57 14.29 17.08
C SER A 73 -4.77 13.69 16.34
N GLN A 74 -4.81 12.37 16.19
CA GLN A 74 -5.89 11.62 15.54
C GLN A 74 -6.14 10.32 16.32
N PRO A 75 -7.37 9.76 16.28
CA PRO A 75 -7.68 8.51 16.98
C PRO A 75 -6.83 7.30 16.57
N TYR A 76 -6.25 7.33 15.37
CA TYR A 76 -5.42 6.26 14.81
C TYR A 76 -3.92 6.59 14.81
N ALA A 77 -3.50 7.77 15.27
CA ALA A 77 -2.13 8.24 15.15
C ALA A 77 -1.12 7.35 15.88
N GLN A 78 -1.43 6.91 17.10
CA GLN A 78 -0.56 5.99 17.84
C GLN A 78 -0.46 4.65 17.12
N THR A 79 -1.58 4.07 16.68
CA THR A 79 -1.58 2.80 15.91
C THR A 79 -0.80 2.92 14.60
N PHE A 80 -0.86 4.07 13.94
CA PHE A 80 -0.06 4.36 12.76
C PHE A 80 1.44 4.31 13.08
N LEU A 81 1.88 4.98 14.15
CA LEU A 81 3.29 4.95 14.58
C LEU A 81 3.75 3.52 14.94
N ASP A 82 2.95 2.80 15.72
CA ASP A 82 3.26 1.42 16.12
C ASP A 82 3.37 0.48 14.91
N SER A 83 2.56 0.74 13.88
CA SER A 83 2.58 -0.03 12.63
C SER A 83 3.85 0.22 11.80
N MET A 84 4.49 1.37 11.93
CA MET A 84 5.72 1.68 11.18
C MET A 84 6.86 0.70 11.45
N ALA A 85 6.90 0.09 12.63
CA ALA A 85 7.91 -0.91 12.99
C ALA A 85 7.75 -2.24 12.21
N ILE A 86 6.55 -2.52 11.73
CA ILE A 86 6.20 -3.79 11.08
C ILE A 86 5.85 -3.63 9.59
N VAL A 87 5.94 -2.42 9.07
CA VAL A 87 5.68 -2.13 7.66
C VAL A 87 6.69 -2.84 6.76
N ARG A 88 6.21 -3.42 5.67
CA ARG A 88 7.02 -3.94 4.57
C ARG A 88 6.59 -3.26 3.28
N ASP A 89 7.55 -3.09 2.39
CA ASP A 89 7.29 -2.49 1.09
C ASP A 89 6.32 -3.35 0.27
N PHE A 90 5.70 -2.72 -0.69
CA PHE A 90 4.87 -3.39 -1.66
C PHE A 90 5.71 -4.35 -2.50
N TRP A 91 5.15 -5.49 -2.90
CA TRP A 91 5.86 -6.42 -3.77
C TRP A 91 6.14 -5.79 -5.14
N ALA A 92 7.41 -5.41 -5.35
CA ALA A 92 7.90 -4.76 -6.57
C ALA A 92 8.16 -5.79 -7.67
N GLU A 93 7.12 -6.53 -8.08
CA GLU A 93 7.16 -7.50 -9.16
C GLU A 93 6.69 -6.84 -10.47
N PRO A 94 7.51 -6.79 -11.55
CA PRO A 94 7.13 -6.18 -12.81
C PRO A 94 5.82 -6.73 -13.38
N SER A 95 5.58 -8.02 -13.25
CA SER A 95 4.36 -8.70 -13.72
C SER A 95 3.20 -8.66 -12.72
N TYR A 96 3.33 -7.87 -11.64
CA TYR A 96 2.33 -7.80 -10.57
C TYR A 96 0.90 -7.58 -11.08
N ALA A 97 0.71 -6.73 -12.09
CA ALA A 97 -0.61 -6.45 -12.64
C ALA A 97 -1.27 -7.71 -13.25
N THR A 98 -0.51 -8.54 -13.95
CA THR A 98 -0.97 -9.82 -14.53
C THR A 98 -1.30 -10.81 -13.42
N LEU A 99 -0.40 -10.96 -12.45
CA LEU A 99 -0.59 -11.83 -11.29
C LEU A 99 -1.82 -11.42 -10.47
N LEU A 100 -2.04 -10.12 -10.28
CA LEU A 100 -3.21 -9.58 -9.59
C LEU A 100 -4.51 -9.88 -10.32
N GLN A 101 -4.55 -9.70 -11.65
CA GLN A 101 -5.73 -10.01 -12.46
C GLN A 101 -6.11 -11.50 -12.37
N ALA A 102 -5.14 -12.40 -12.47
CA ALA A 102 -5.35 -13.83 -12.28
C ALA A 102 -5.94 -14.13 -10.90
N SER A 103 -5.36 -13.53 -9.84
CA SER A 103 -5.83 -13.69 -8.47
C SER A 103 -7.28 -13.22 -8.30
N GLN A 104 -7.58 -12.00 -8.77
CA GLN A 104 -8.92 -11.42 -8.68
C GLN A 104 -9.95 -12.29 -9.40
N LYS A 105 -9.62 -12.79 -10.60
CA LYS A 105 -10.51 -13.67 -11.36
C LYS A 105 -10.79 -14.97 -10.61
N ARG A 106 -9.75 -15.70 -10.18
CA ARG A 106 -9.88 -16.98 -9.48
C ARG A 106 -10.66 -16.86 -8.17
N PHE A 107 -10.34 -15.84 -7.39
CA PHE A 107 -11.04 -15.59 -6.11
C PHE A 107 -12.47 -15.10 -6.31
N HIS A 108 -12.73 -14.23 -7.29
CA HIS A 108 -14.08 -13.82 -7.61
C HIS A 108 -14.95 -15.00 -8.05
N ASP A 109 -14.44 -15.86 -8.94
CA ASP A 109 -15.17 -17.02 -9.45
C ASP A 109 -15.57 -17.96 -8.31
N TYR A 110 -14.69 -18.19 -7.34
CA TYR A 110 -14.99 -19.04 -6.19
C TYR A 110 -15.82 -18.32 -5.12
N VAL A 111 -15.35 -17.16 -4.61
CA VAL A 111 -15.92 -16.54 -3.40
C VAL A 111 -17.23 -15.80 -3.72
N VAL A 112 -17.34 -15.16 -4.88
CA VAL A 112 -18.49 -14.33 -5.25
C VAL A 112 -19.48 -15.11 -6.12
N ALA A 113 -18.99 -15.78 -7.15
CA ALA A 113 -19.85 -16.53 -8.07
C ALA A 113 -20.21 -17.95 -7.58
N GLY A 114 -19.52 -18.46 -6.55
CA GLY A 114 -19.78 -19.76 -5.95
C GLY A 114 -19.36 -20.95 -6.84
N ASN A 115 -18.45 -20.75 -7.78
CA ASN A 115 -18.00 -21.77 -8.71
C ASN A 115 -16.80 -22.55 -8.15
N GLY A 116 -16.86 -23.89 -8.24
CA GLY A 116 -15.76 -24.77 -7.87
C GLY A 116 -15.48 -24.83 -6.36
N THR A 117 -14.24 -25.13 -6.03
CA THR A 117 -13.74 -25.26 -4.66
C THR A 117 -12.56 -24.34 -4.40
N ALA A 118 -12.26 -24.06 -3.12
CA ALA A 118 -11.09 -23.27 -2.73
C ALA A 118 -9.79 -23.88 -3.29
N LYS A 119 -9.70 -25.23 -3.29
CA LYS A 119 -8.53 -25.94 -3.83
C LYS A 119 -8.37 -25.72 -5.33
N GLU A 120 -9.43 -25.83 -6.10
CA GLU A 120 -9.39 -25.60 -7.56
C GLU A 120 -9.04 -24.15 -7.89
N ALA A 121 -9.56 -23.18 -7.12
CA ALA A 121 -9.21 -21.78 -7.30
C ALA A 121 -7.71 -21.52 -7.04
N LEU A 122 -7.15 -22.11 -5.99
CA LEU A 122 -5.73 -21.97 -5.64
C LEU A 122 -4.81 -22.71 -6.61
N ASP A 123 -5.14 -23.95 -6.97
CA ASP A 123 -4.36 -24.73 -7.94
C ASP A 123 -4.35 -24.03 -9.32
N GLY A 124 -5.50 -23.50 -9.74
CA GLY A 124 -5.59 -22.70 -10.97
C GLY A 124 -4.80 -21.41 -10.89
N LEU A 125 -4.79 -20.74 -9.73
CA LEU A 125 -3.97 -19.54 -9.54
C LEU A 125 -2.48 -19.86 -9.60
N ILE A 126 -2.04 -20.95 -8.99
CA ILE A 126 -0.64 -21.40 -9.08
C ILE A 126 -0.25 -21.65 -10.54
N ALA A 127 -1.10 -22.29 -11.33
CA ALA A 127 -0.84 -22.53 -12.74
C ALA A 127 -0.70 -21.20 -13.53
N ASP A 128 -1.65 -20.25 -13.33
CA ASP A 128 -1.62 -18.96 -14.01
C ASP A 128 -0.34 -18.14 -13.64
N TRP A 129 0.08 -18.20 -12.38
CA TRP A 129 1.29 -17.51 -11.94
C TRP A 129 2.57 -18.18 -12.44
N THR A 130 2.58 -19.51 -12.48
CA THR A 130 3.71 -20.28 -13.03
C THR A 130 3.93 -19.92 -14.50
N GLU A 131 2.87 -19.95 -15.32
CA GLU A 131 2.92 -19.52 -16.73
C GLU A 131 3.48 -18.10 -16.87
N THR A 132 3.01 -17.15 -16.05
CA THR A 132 3.51 -15.77 -16.07
C THR A 132 5.01 -15.70 -15.76
N PHE A 133 5.49 -16.45 -14.78
CA PHE A 133 6.91 -16.45 -14.42
C PHE A 133 7.79 -17.21 -15.43
N GLU A 134 7.27 -18.24 -16.08
CA GLU A 134 7.95 -18.92 -17.19
C GLU A 134 8.11 -17.97 -18.38
N ASP A 135 7.04 -17.24 -18.76
CA ASP A 135 7.07 -16.26 -19.85
C ASP A 135 8.05 -15.11 -19.55
N ASP A 136 8.20 -14.74 -18.29
CA ASP A 136 9.17 -13.75 -17.80
C ASP A 136 10.61 -14.28 -17.71
N GLY A 137 10.82 -15.58 -17.92
CA GLY A 137 12.13 -16.25 -17.78
C GLY A 137 12.63 -16.31 -16.34
N LYS A 138 11.73 -16.41 -15.36
CA LYS A 138 12.04 -16.49 -13.92
C LYS A 138 11.95 -17.90 -13.36
N LEU A 139 11.37 -18.82 -14.12
CA LEU A 139 11.28 -20.25 -13.85
C LEU A 139 11.86 -21.04 -15.00
#